data_5e60af5f6930faa5921392cb27c21713
#
_entry.id   5e60af5f6930faa5921392cb27c21713
#
_cell.length_a   1.000
_cell.length_b   1.000
_cell.length_c   1.000
_cell.angle_alpha   90.00
_cell.angle_beta   90.00
_cell.angle_gamma   90.00
#
_symmetry.space_group_name_H-M   'P 1'
#
loop_
_entity.id
_entity.type
_entity.pdbx_description
1 polymer ?
#
loop_
_entity_poly.entity_id
_entity_poly.type
_entity_poly.pdbx_seq_one_letter_code
_entity_poly.pdbx_strand_id
1 'polypeptide(L)'
;FGRIVNQKHFNRLNDLIQIHKDNVVFGGNSSKEDLYIEPTLLDNITNDNKIMKEEIFGPILPIITYDNFDEVLEIIQSKSKPLSLYLFSEDENMTHRVVEELSFGGGAINDTLMHLANPNLPFGGVGSSGIGQYHGKYSFDTFSHMKSYTFKSTRLESSLFFPPYKGKFKYIKTFFKN
;
A
#
# COMPACT_ATOMS: atom_id res chain seq x y z
N PHE A 1 -3.42 20.21 -17.67
CA PHE A 1 -2.96 18.91 -17.13
C PHE A 1 -1.55 18.59 -17.62
N GLY A 2 -0.77 17.78 -16.86
CA GLY A 2 0.60 17.40 -17.21
C GLY A 2 0.72 16.58 -18.50
N ARG A 3 1.96 16.38 -18.95
CA ARG A 3 2.27 15.54 -20.11
C ARG A 3 2.72 14.16 -19.68
N ILE A 4 2.45 13.15 -20.52
CA ILE A 4 2.94 11.79 -20.30
C ILE A 4 4.46 11.76 -20.49
N VAL A 5 5.15 11.05 -19.62
CA VAL A 5 6.62 11.11 -19.49
C VAL A 5 7.38 10.74 -20.78
N ASN A 6 6.83 9.85 -21.62
CA ASN A 6 7.44 9.44 -22.88
C ASN A 6 6.43 8.76 -23.81
N GLN A 7 6.84 8.54 -25.06
CA GLN A 7 6.03 7.93 -26.12
C GLN A 7 5.55 6.51 -25.80
N LYS A 8 6.37 5.71 -25.11
CA LYS A 8 6.02 4.33 -24.76
C LYS A 8 4.80 4.32 -23.82
N HIS A 9 4.84 5.14 -22.77
CA HIS A 9 3.72 5.25 -21.83
C HIS A 9 2.50 5.93 -22.45
N PHE A 10 2.71 6.94 -23.32
CA PHE A 10 1.62 7.52 -24.09
C PHE A 10 0.89 6.47 -24.92
N ASN A 11 1.60 5.67 -25.71
CA ASN A 11 1.01 4.63 -26.54
C ASN A 11 0.22 3.62 -25.68
N ARG A 12 0.82 3.14 -24.58
CA ARG A 12 0.15 2.20 -23.65
C ARG A 12 -1.18 2.75 -23.12
N LEU A 13 -1.19 4.00 -22.68
CA LEU A 13 -2.38 4.65 -22.14
C LEU A 13 -3.42 4.92 -23.23
N ASN A 14 -2.98 5.39 -24.40
CA ASN A 14 -3.86 5.60 -25.55
C ASN A 14 -4.50 4.28 -26.00
N ASP A 15 -3.74 3.19 -26.05
CA ASP A 15 -4.28 1.86 -26.37
C ASP A 15 -5.35 1.41 -25.35
N LEU A 16 -5.17 1.71 -24.06
CA LEU A 16 -6.19 1.43 -23.05
C LEU A 16 -7.47 2.21 -23.31
N ILE A 17 -7.39 3.49 -23.68
CA ILE A 17 -8.57 4.28 -24.05
C ILE A 17 -9.25 3.70 -25.30
N GLN A 18 -8.47 3.34 -26.35
CA GLN A 18 -9.03 2.79 -27.56
C GLN A 18 -9.74 1.45 -27.35
N ILE A 19 -9.18 0.58 -26.49
CA ILE A 19 -9.81 -0.68 -26.12
C ILE A 19 -11.14 -0.45 -25.39
N HIS A 20 -11.22 0.60 -24.59
CA HIS A 20 -12.38 0.94 -23.77
C HIS A 20 -13.16 2.17 -24.29
N LYS A 21 -13.05 2.48 -25.60
CA LYS A 21 -13.65 3.69 -26.18
C LYS A 21 -15.16 3.81 -25.93
N ASP A 22 -15.87 2.67 -25.94
CA ASP A 22 -17.33 2.62 -25.72
C ASP A 22 -17.70 2.81 -24.23
N ASN A 23 -16.72 2.75 -23.33
CA ASN A 23 -16.85 3.02 -21.90
C ASN A 23 -16.52 4.45 -21.52
N VAL A 24 -15.99 5.28 -22.44
CA VAL A 24 -15.63 6.68 -22.18
C VAL A 24 -16.89 7.50 -21.98
N VAL A 25 -17.03 8.09 -20.78
CA VAL A 25 -18.14 9.00 -20.45
C VAL A 25 -17.69 10.45 -20.34
N PHE A 26 -16.38 10.69 -20.22
CA PHE A 26 -15.77 12.02 -20.21
C PHE A 26 -14.34 11.97 -20.73
N GLY A 27 -13.91 12.99 -21.46
CA GLY A 27 -12.55 13.09 -21.98
C GLY A 27 -12.30 12.18 -23.18
N GLY A 28 -11.16 11.47 -23.20
CA GLY A 28 -10.80 10.50 -24.23
C GLY A 28 -9.95 11.06 -25.36
N ASN A 29 -9.76 12.38 -25.45
CA ASN A 29 -8.92 12.97 -26.50
C ASN A 29 -7.43 12.86 -26.15
N SER A 30 -6.60 12.74 -27.18
CA SER A 30 -5.16 12.68 -26.99
C SER A 30 -4.41 13.36 -28.15
N SER A 31 -3.21 13.88 -27.85
CA SER A 31 -2.26 14.41 -28.83
C SER A 31 -0.92 13.72 -28.67
N LYS A 32 -0.52 12.99 -29.69
CA LYS A 32 0.74 12.23 -29.69
C LYS A 32 1.95 13.15 -29.73
N GLU A 33 1.87 14.25 -30.45
CA GLU A 33 2.93 15.23 -30.61
C GLU A 33 3.24 15.92 -29.29
N ASP A 34 2.19 16.19 -28.50
CA ASP A 34 2.30 16.84 -27.20
C ASP A 34 2.46 15.87 -26.04
N LEU A 35 2.43 14.57 -26.29
CA LEU A 35 2.33 13.53 -25.24
C LEU A 35 1.18 13.81 -24.27
N TYR A 36 0.08 14.35 -24.75
CA TYR A 36 -1.06 14.76 -23.96
C TYR A 36 -2.18 13.73 -24.03
N ILE A 37 -2.74 13.38 -22.88
CA ILE A 37 -3.98 12.64 -22.75
C ILE A 37 -4.90 13.45 -21.85
N GLU A 38 -6.09 13.70 -22.32
CA GLU A 38 -7.14 14.37 -21.54
C GLU A 38 -7.54 13.52 -20.33
N PRO A 39 -7.82 14.12 -19.15
CA PRO A 39 -8.43 13.39 -18.06
C PRO A 39 -9.69 12.66 -18.53
N THR A 40 -9.70 11.35 -18.37
CA THR A 40 -10.69 10.46 -18.98
C THR A 40 -11.38 9.64 -17.91
N LEU A 41 -12.71 9.62 -17.93
CA LEU A 41 -13.53 8.76 -17.08
C LEU A 41 -14.11 7.61 -17.91
N LEU A 42 -13.99 6.41 -17.38
CA LEU A 42 -14.58 5.20 -17.96
C LEU A 42 -15.65 4.66 -17.03
N ASP A 43 -16.82 4.39 -17.56
CA ASP A 43 -17.93 3.76 -16.85
C ASP A 43 -18.20 2.33 -17.36
N ASN A 44 -19.04 1.58 -16.64
CA ASN A 44 -19.33 0.19 -16.94
C ASN A 44 -18.08 -0.70 -17.04
N ILE A 45 -17.12 -0.46 -16.15
CA ILE A 45 -15.89 -1.25 -16.05
C ILE A 45 -16.09 -2.36 -15.01
N THR A 46 -15.56 -3.53 -15.34
CA THR A 46 -15.54 -4.70 -14.45
C THR A 46 -14.09 -5.07 -14.11
N ASN A 47 -13.91 -5.89 -13.08
CA ASN A 47 -12.58 -6.36 -12.66
C ASN A 47 -11.82 -7.14 -13.74
N ASP A 48 -12.52 -7.68 -14.76
CA ASP A 48 -11.91 -8.45 -15.84
C ASP A 48 -11.39 -7.59 -16.99
N ASN A 49 -11.81 -6.34 -17.07
CA ASN A 49 -11.34 -5.42 -18.08
C ASN A 49 -9.82 -5.24 -18.05
N LYS A 50 -9.20 -5.07 -19.21
CA LYS A 50 -7.75 -4.94 -19.36
C LYS A 50 -7.18 -3.80 -18.50
N ILE A 51 -7.91 -2.70 -18.39
CA ILE A 51 -7.50 -1.53 -17.60
C ILE A 51 -7.34 -1.82 -16.10
N MET A 52 -7.98 -2.89 -15.59
CA MET A 52 -7.91 -3.30 -14.19
C MET A 52 -6.81 -4.32 -13.87
N LYS A 53 -5.99 -4.70 -14.86
CA LYS A 53 -4.97 -5.75 -14.69
C LYS A 53 -3.61 -5.22 -14.26
N GLU A 54 -3.34 -3.93 -14.44
CA GLU A 54 -2.10 -3.26 -14.04
C GLU A 54 -2.38 -1.83 -13.55
N GLU A 55 -1.43 -1.24 -12.85
CA GLU A 55 -1.51 0.16 -12.44
C GLU A 55 -1.53 1.07 -13.67
N ILE A 56 -2.52 1.95 -13.76
CA ILE A 56 -2.75 2.77 -14.97
C ILE A 56 -1.61 3.78 -15.16
N PHE A 57 -1.18 4.44 -14.11
CA PHE A 57 -0.14 5.47 -14.13
C PHE A 57 -0.38 6.55 -15.20
N GLY A 58 -1.60 7.08 -15.23
CA GLY A 58 -2.04 8.06 -16.23
C GLY A 58 -3.40 8.67 -15.90
N PRO A 59 -3.85 9.65 -16.67
CA PRO A 59 -5.07 10.42 -16.41
C PRO A 59 -6.35 9.68 -16.85
N ILE A 60 -6.48 8.41 -16.49
CA ILE A 60 -7.66 7.59 -16.79
C ILE A 60 -8.18 7.02 -15.48
N LEU A 61 -9.45 7.25 -15.21
CA LEU A 61 -10.15 6.78 -14.02
C LEU A 61 -11.28 5.81 -14.40
N PRO A 62 -11.12 4.49 -14.20
CA PRO A 62 -12.21 3.55 -14.32
C PRO A 62 -13.12 3.65 -13.09
N ILE A 63 -14.43 3.60 -13.34
CA ILE A 63 -15.48 3.62 -12.34
C ILE A 63 -16.13 2.24 -12.31
N ILE A 64 -16.21 1.65 -11.12
CA ILE A 64 -16.91 0.40 -10.86
C ILE A 64 -18.01 0.71 -9.84
N THR A 65 -19.26 0.43 -10.20
CA THR A 65 -20.38 0.53 -9.29
C THR A 65 -20.51 -0.74 -8.46
N TYR A 66 -21.12 -0.63 -7.29
CA TYR A 66 -21.39 -1.76 -6.40
C TYR A 66 -22.78 -1.60 -5.77
N ASP A 67 -23.41 -2.71 -5.44
CA ASP A 67 -24.72 -2.74 -4.79
C ASP A 67 -24.60 -2.80 -3.26
N ASN A 68 -23.58 -3.46 -2.75
CA ASN A 68 -23.32 -3.52 -1.31
C ASN A 68 -21.82 -3.35 -1.03
N PHE A 69 -21.50 -2.92 0.19
CA PHE A 69 -20.12 -2.60 0.56
C PHE A 69 -19.22 -3.83 0.73
N ASP A 70 -19.80 -4.99 1.00
CA ASP A 70 -19.01 -6.23 1.13
C ASP A 70 -18.35 -6.59 -0.20
N GLU A 71 -19.02 -6.35 -1.33
CA GLU A 71 -18.45 -6.54 -2.67
C GLU A 71 -17.19 -5.68 -2.88
N VAL A 72 -17.19 -4.45 -2.38
CA VAL A 72 -16.01 -3.56 -2.46
C VAL A 72 -14.83 -4.14 -1.71
N LEU A 73 -15.07 -4.63 -0.50
CA LEU A 73 -14.02 -5.22 0.33
C LEU A 73 -13.46 -6.50 -0.33
N GLU A 74 -14.33 -7.37 -0.84
CA GLU A 74 -13.93 -8.59 -1.55
C GLU A 74 -13.11 -8.27 -2.82
N ILE A 75 -13.55 -7.30 -3.62
CA ILE A 75 -12.81 -6.86 -4.81
C ILE A 75 -11.40 -6.40 -4.44
N ILE A 76 -11.25 -5.56 -3.41
CA ILE A 76 -9.95 -5.03 -2.99
C ILE A 76 -9.09 -6.14 -2.39
N GLN A 77 -9.65 -7.01 -1.56
CA GLN A 77 -8.93 -8.14 -0.95
C GLN A 77 -8.45 -9.15 -1.99
N SER A 78 -9.17 -9.32 -3.10
CA SER A 78 -8.80 -10.23 -4.17
C SER A 78 -7.60 -9.75 -5.00
N LYS A 79 -7.22 -8.49 -4.87
CA LYS A 79 -6.12 -7.87 -5.61
C LYS A 79 -4.84 -7.78 -4.78
N SER A 80 -3.75 -7.46 -5.45
CA SER A 80 -2.50 -7.11 -4.78
C SER A 80 -2.69 -5.86 -3.91
N LYS A 81 -2.02 -5.84 -2.75
CA LYS A 81 -2.13 -4.75 -1.77
C LYS A 81 -1.71 -3.42 -2.39
N PRO A 82 -2.59 -2.41 -2.42
CA PRO A 82 -2.30 -1.13 -3.05
C PRO A 82 -1.33 -0.29 -2.19
N LEU A 83 -0.63 0.63 -2.86
CA LEU A 83 0.20 1.63 -2.18
C LEU A 83 -0.67 2.61 -1.39
N SER A 84 -1.79 3.05 -1.97
CA SER A 84 -2.68 4.03 -1.35
C SER A 84 -4.14 3.64 -1.52
N LEU A 85 -4.95 3.98 -0.50
CA LEU A 85 -6.40 3.85 -0.51
C LEU A 85 -7.05 5.11 0.02
N TYR A 86 -8.07 5.59 -0.67
CA TYR A 86 -8.86 6.76 -0.26
C TYR A 86 -10.33 6.36 -0.14
N LEU A 87 -10.92 6.69 1.00
CA LEU A 87 -12.35 6.49 1.25
C LEU A 87 -13.03 7.83 1.45
N PHE A 88 -14.15 8.05 0.74
CA PHE A 88 -15.02 9.19 0.96
C PHE A 88 -16.34 8.69 1.51
N SER A 89 -16.58 8.90 2.79
CA SER A 89 -17.78 8.45 3.49
C SER A 89 -17.97 9.20 4.80
N GLU A 90 -19.22 9.42 5.20
CA GLU A 90 -19.62 9.89 6.53
C GLU A 90 -20.01 8.70 7.45
N ASP A 91 -20.06 7.48 6.92
CA ASP A 91 -20.37 6.28 7.67
C ASP A 91 -19.13 5.77 8.44
N GLU A 92 -19.18 5.89 9.77
CA GLU A 92 -18.10 5.44 10.64
C GLU A 92 -17.88 3.91 10.57
N ASN A 93 -18.92 3.11 10.34
CA ASN A 93 -18.78 1.67 10.20
C ASN A 93 -18.01 1.30 8.91
N MET A 94 -18.32 1.96 7.79
CA MET A 94 -17.54 1.78 6.56
C MET A 94 -16.08 2.16 6.76
N THR A 95 -15.83 3.29 7.43
CA THR A 95 -14.47 3.74 7.74
C THR A 95 -13.71 2.72 8.57
N HIS A 96 -14.33 2.21 9.64
CA HIS A 96 -13.74 1.22 10.52
C HIS A 96 -13.42 -0.07 9.78
N ARG A 97 -14.36 -0.57 8.99
CA ARG A 97 -14.19 -1.78 8.20
C ARG A 97 -13.05 -1.66 7.17
N VAL A 98 -12.94 -0.53 6.46
CA VAL A 98 -11.84 -0.30 5.51
C VAL A 98 -10.48 -0.35 6.20
N VAL A 99 -10.36 0.31 7.35
CA VAL A 99 -9.09 0.39 8.08
C VAL A 99 -8.69 -0.97 8.68
N GLU A 100 -9.64 -1.76 9.15
CA GLU A 100 -9.34 -3.03 9.83
C GLU A 100 -9.29 -4.24 8.89
N GLU A 101 -10.17 -4.28 7.88
CA GLU A 101 -10.29 -5.46 7.01
C GLU A 101 -9.36 -5.40 5.78
N LEU A 102 -8.91 -4.21 5.35
CA LEU A 102 -8.07 -4.06 4.17
C LEU A 102 -6.60 -3.78 4.51
N SER A 103 -5.70 -4.36 3.72
CA SER A 103 -4.26 -4.12 3.83
C SER A 103 -3.79 -3.23 2.68
N PHE A 104 -3.26 -2.05 3.00
CA PHE A 104 -2.73 -1.06 2.06
C PHE A 104 -1.54 -0.32 2.67
N GLY A 105 -0.73 0.36 1.86
CA GLY A 105 0.46 1.07 2.34
C GLY A 105 0.13 2.27 3.21
N GLY A 106 -0.81 3.10 2.78
CA GLY A 106 -1.31 4.25 3.52
C GLY A 106 -2.56 4.81 2.86
N GLY A 107 -3.23 5.77 3.49
CA GLY A 107 -4.45 6.30 2.91
C GLY A 107 -5.01 7.51 3.66
N ALA A 108 -6.15 7.98 3.20
CA ALA A 108 -6.89 9.06 3.83
C ALA A 108 -8.40 8.81 3.77
N ILE A 109 -9.11 9.33 4.77
CA ILE A 109 -10.58 9.35 4.82
C ILE A 109 -11.02 10.78 4.52
N ASN A 110 -11.92 10.92 3.56
CA ASN A 110 -12.47 12.21 3.07
C ASN A 110 -11.39 13.18 2.59
N ASP A 111 -10.26 12.64 2.12
CA ASP A 111 -9.15 13.42 1.57
C ASP A 111 -8.32 12.54 0.60
N THR A 112 -7.39 13.17 -0.11
CA THR A 112 -6.40 12.50 -0.95
C THR A 112 -5.00 13.07 -0.69
N LEU A 113 -3.95 12.26 -0.87
CA LEU A 113 -2.54 12.68 -0.84
C LEU A 113 -2.03 13.26 0.50
N MET A 114 -2.87 13.71 1.42
CA MET A 114 -2.43 14.38 2.65
C MET A 114 -1.63 13.44 3.60
N HIS A 115 -1.88 12.14 3.55
CA HIS A 115 -1.04 11.17 4.27
C HIS A 115 0.41 11.12 3.74
N LEU A 116 0.61 11.38 2.43
CA LEU A 116 1.92 11.53 1.81
C LEU A 116 2.59 12.87 2.16
N ALA A 117 1.80 13.95 2.22
CA ALA A 117 2.31 15.30 2.46
C ALA A 117 2.75 15.53 3.92
N ASN A 118 2.27 14.73 4.87
CA ASN A 118 2.60 14.87 6.28
C ASN A 118 3.93 14.19 6.62
N PRO A 119 5.01 14.92 6.96
CA PRO A 119 6.33 14.35 7.24
C PRO A 119 6.39 13.53 8.54
N ASN A 120 5.36 13.58 9.37
CA ASN A 120 5.27 12.80 10.61
C ASN A 120 4.57 11.45 10.42
N LEU A 121 3.99 11.20 9.24
CA LEU A 121 3.40 9.91 8.90
C LEU A 121 4.36 9.08 8.04
N PRO A 122 4.44 7.76 8.27
CA PRO A 122 5.21 6.89 7.38
C PRO A 122 4.55 6.82 6.02
N PHE A 123 5.34 6.84 4.96
CA PHE A 123 4.86 6.56 3.61
C PHE A 123 5.63 5.39 3.01
N GLY A 124 4.92 4.39 2.53
CA GLY A 124 5.49 3.21 1.91
C GLY A 124 4.43 2.16 1.64
N GLY A 125 4.71 1.26 0.72
CA GLY A 125 3.84 0.16 0.37
C GLY A 125 3.93 -1.03 1.32
N VAL A 126 3.10 -2.03 1.09
CA VAL A 126 3.08 -3.30 1.80
C VAL A 126 2.98 -4.46 0.83
N GLY A 127 3.83 -5.48 1.00
CA GLY A 127 3.85 -6.64 0.10
C GLY A 127 4.23 -6.23 -1.33
N SER A 128 3.33 -6.42 -2.29
CA SER A 128 3.57 -6.11 -3.70
C SER A 128 3.71 -4.62 -4.02
N SER A 129 3.15 -3.73 -3.18
CA SER A 129 3.26 -2.28 -3.40
C SER A 129 4.51 -1.65 -2.82
N GLY A 130 5.31 -2.36 -2.01
CA GLY A 130 6.57 -1.84 -1.51
C GLY A 130 7.10 -2.54 -0.27
N ILE A 131 8.34 -2.19 0.11
CA ILE A 131 9.03 -2.64 1.32
C ILE A 131 9.65 -1.42 2.00
N GLY A 132 9.45 -1.33 3.32
CA GLY A 132 9.95 -0.20 4.10
C GLY A 132 9.08 1.03 3.97
N GLN A 133 9.47 2.05 4.72
CA GLN A 133 8.73 3.31 4.81
C GLN A 133 9.72 4.47 4.91
N TYR A 134 9.33 5.66 4.46
CA TYR A 134 10.12 6.86 4.61
C TYR A 134 9.31 8.01 5.21
N HIS A 135 9.89 9.11 5.41
CA HIS A 135 9.62 10.34 6.15
C HIS A 135 10.24 10.33 7.55
N GLY A 136 10.97 11.41 7.86
CA GLY A 136 11.52 11.69 9.18
C GLY A 136 12.22 10.48 9.84
N LYS A 137 11.74 10.11 11.01
CA LYS A 137 12.27 8.97 11.78
C LYS A 137 12.17 7.64 11.04
N TYR A 138 11.10 7.42 10.24
CA TYR A 138 10.90 6.17 9.49
C TYR A 138 11.99 5.97 8.43
N SER A 139 12.46 7.03 7.77
CA SER A 139 13.61 6.96 6.87
C SER A 139 14.87 6.53 7.63
N PHE A 140 15.13 7.13 8.79
CA PHE A 140 16.28 6.77 9.61
C PHE A 140 16.20 5.29 10.03
N ASP A 141 15.07 4.83 10.52
CA ASP A 141 14.87 3.45 10.97
C ASP A 141 15.03 2.47 9.79
N THR A 142 14.49 2.79 8.61
CA THR A 142 14.59 1.95 7.42
C THR A 142 16.03 1.74 6.95
N PHE A 143 16.89 2.77 7.04
CA PHE A 143 18.28 2.71 6.61
C PHE A 143 19.25 2.44 7.76
N SER A 144 18.75 2.14 8.96
CA SER A 144 19.55 1.87 10.15
C SER A 144 19.38 0.43 10.62
N HIS A 145 20.44 -0.12 11.20
CA HIS A 145 20.40 -1.42 11.86
C HIS A 145 20.43 -1.24 13.36
N MET A 146 19.40 -1.73 14.07
CA MET A 146 19.39 -1.79 15.51
C MET A 146 20.27 -2.94 15.99
N LYS A 147 21.36 -2.60 16.69
CA LYS A 147 22.27 -3.57 17.29
C LYS A 147 21.97 -3.71 18.77
N SER A 148 21.58 -4.90 19.20
CA SER A 148 21.45 -5.23 20.61
C SER A 148 22.78 -5.74 21.19
N TYR A 149 23.07 -5.36 22.42
CA TYR A 149 24.19 -5.93 23.18
C TYR A 149 23.84 -5.96 24.66
N THR A 150 24.47 -6.90 25.39
CA THR A 150 24.31 -7.00 26.83
C THR A 150 25.66 -6.80 27.51
N PHE A 151 25.63 -6.04 28.61
CA PHE A 151 26.76 -5.98 29.53
C PHE A 151 26.54 -6.95 30.67
N LYS A 152 27.46 -7.90 30.85
CA LYS A 152 27.48 -8.81 31.99
C LYS A 152 28.66 -8.45 32.90
N SER A 153 28.41 -8.39 34.19
CA SER A 153 29.49 -8.22 35.17
C SER A 153 30.43 -9.41 35.16
N THR A 154 31.73 -9.15 35.15
CA THR A 154 32.77 -10.20 35.27
C THR A 154 32.95 -10.70 36.70
N ARG A 155 32.34 -10.01 37.69
CA ARG A 155 32.47 -10.32 39.12
C ARG A 155 31.38 -11.29 39.62
N LEU A 156 30.29 -11.40 38.88
CA LEU A 156 29.13 -12.26 39.22
C LEU A 156 28.82 -13.21 38.06
N GLU A 157 29.17 -14.50 38.25
CA GLU A 157 28.89 -15.51 37.26
C GLU A 157 28.06 -16.64 37.88
N SER A 158 26.90 -16.90 37.27
CA SER A 158 26.04 -17.97 37.72
C SER A 158 26.39 -19.28 37.01
N SER A 159 26.74 -20.29 37.79
CA SER A 159 26.99 -21.64 37.27
C SER A 159 25.77 -22.30 36.62
N LEU A 160 24.57 -21.71 36.78
CA LEU A 160 23.33 -22.23 36.16
C LEU A 160 23.38 -22.25 34.64
N PHE A 161 24.10 -21.33 34.04
CA PHE A 161 24.18 -21.17 32.59
C PHE A 161 25.28 -22.00 31.91
N PHE A 162 26.05 -22.78 32.70
CA PHE A 162 27.19 -23.58 32.19
C PHE A 162 27.02 -25.08 32.50
N PRO A 163 27.58 -25.95 31.68
CA PRO A 163 27.63 -27.36 32.00
C PRO A 163 28.34 -27.67 33.36
N PRO A 164 27.97 -28.79 33.99
CA PRO A 164 26.94 -29.76 33.65
C PRO A 164 25.54 -29.26 33.98
N TYR A 165 24.54 -29.55 33.11
CA TYR A 165 23.13 -29.06 33.29
C TYR A 165 22.25 -29.99 34.13
N LYS A 166 22.79 -31.12 34.60
CA LYS A 166 22.06 -32.07 35.43
C LYS A 166 21.47 -31.40 36.69
N GLY A 167 20.15 -31.44 36.83
CA GLY A 167 19.43 -30.84 37.95
C GLY A 167 19.16 -29.31 37.81
N LYS A 168 19.72 -28.64 36.81
CA LYS A 168 19.55 -27.17 36.61
C LYS A 168 18.33 -26.80 35.77
N PHE A 169 17.77 -27.71 35.01
CA PHE A 169 16.68 -27.47 34.06
C PHE A 169 15.48 -26.77 34.67
N LYS A 170 15.09 -27.15 35.90
CA LYS A 170 13.96 -26.54 36.61
C LYS A 170 14.17 -25.03 36.86
N TYR A 171 15.38 -24.61 37.16
CA TYR A 171 15.72 -23.19 37.40
C TYR A 171 15.77 -22.39 36.09
N ILE A 172 16.35 -22.96 35.04
CA ILE A 172 16.40 -22.36 33.70
C ILE A 172 14.99 -22.18 33.15
N LYS A 173 14.11 -23.20 33.28
CA LYS A 173 12.71 -23.13 32.83
C LYS A 173 11.93 -22.00 33.53
N THR A 174 12.22 -21.74 34.80
CA THR A 174 11.57 -20.65 35.54
C THR A 174 12.02 -19.28 35.05
N PHE A 175 13.24 -19.15 34.60
CA PHE A 175 13.80 -17.89 34.07
C PHE A 175 13.23 -17.50 32.70
N PHE A 176 12.84 -18.46 31.88
CA PHE A 176 12.26 -18.28 30.54
C PHE A 176 10.74 -18.48 30.49
N LYS A 177 10.07 -18.60 31.65
CA LYS A 177 8.61 -18.52 31.72
C LYS A 177 8.19 -17.05 31.75
N ASN A 178 7.72 -16.56 30.59
CA ASN A 178 6.79 -15.43 30.54
C ASN A 178 5.39 -15.92 30.81
#